data_19d3e5f515f4718b1a2509a544eeae8f
#
_entry.id   19d3e5f515f4718b1a2509a544eeae8f
#
_cell.length_a   1.000
_cell.length_b   1.000
_cell.length_c   1.000
_cell.angle_alpha   90.00
_cell.angle_beta   90.00
_cell.angle_gamma   90.00
#
_symmetry.space_group_name_H-M   'P 1'
#
loop_
_entity.id
_entity.type
_entity.pdbx_description
1 polymer ?
#
loop_
_entity_poly.entity_id
_entity_poly.type
_entity_poly.pdbx_seq_one_letter_code
_entity_poly.pdbx_strand_id
1 'polypeptide(L)'
;VVLSDGSVAHLRPLAPDELEALCARDTLEGRCARTLCELGARHRTEIDRRFPKILRRVGGYNLDRFLAPSTSFNLAHAVVGSEGTLGVVVEARVNLVPLPNAKAILVLEFEELLDALAATPAILEHHPSAIEVMDRFILDHARESPPLNELRRSVLQGETPGALLCVELYGDTADELPDRLEAIEQDLAARHVTVRTSRAIDPSAQARIWRLRQSSLGLSMAMKGDAKSISFVEDTAVAPERLRDYIARFLDIVHRHGSQTGVYAHAS
;
A
#
# COMPACT_ATOMS: atom_id res chain seq x y z
N VAL A 1 -16.36 4.86 -19.09
CA VAL A 1 -16.21 3.39 -19.01
C VAL A 1 -17.06 2.77 -20.09
N VAL A 2 -16.52 1.77 -20.81
CA VAL A 2 -17.27 0.92 -21.73
C VAL A 2 -17.74 -0.31 -20.95
N LEU A 3 -19.05 -0.54 -20.92
CA LEU A 3 -19.67 -1.66 -20.22
C LEU A 3 -19.68 -2.93 -21.09
N SER A 4 -20.06 -4.08 -20.51
CA SER A 4 -20.02 -5.37 -21.17
C SER A 4 -21.00 -5.52 -22.37
N ASP A 5 -22.01 -4.66 -22.45
CA ASP A 5 -22.95 -4.60 -23.60
C ASP A 5 -22.51 -3.62 -24.70
N GLY A 6 -21.31 -3.01 -24.55
CA GLY A 6 -20.75 -2.02 -25.47
C GLY A 6 -21.27 -0.59 -25.24
N SER A 7 -22.19 -0.39 -24.31
CA SER A 7 -22.64 0.97 -23.97
C SER A 7 -21.54 1.75 -23.23
N VAL A 8 -21.55 3.07 -23.39
CA VAL A 8 -20.61 3.98 -22.70
C VAL A 8 -21.33 4.65 -21.54
N ALA A 9 -20.79 4.46 -20.33
CA ALA A 9 -21.25 5.09 -19.11
C ALA A 9 -20.28 6.19 -18.67
N HIS A 10 -20.84 7.32 -18.22
CA HIS A 10 -20.08 8.42 -17.64
C HIS A 10 -20.29 8.44 -16.12
N LEU A 11 -19.43 7.76 -15.40
CA LEU A 11 -19.53 7.55 -13.96
C LEU A 11 -19.09 8.82 -13.21
N ARG A 12 -20.01 9.41 -12.45
CA ARG A 12 -19.80 10.63 -11.68
C ARG A 12 -20.65 10.61 -10.40
N PRO A 13 -20.39 11.49 -9.44
CA PRO A 13 -21.31 11.70 -8.33
C PRO A 13 -22.70 12.10 -8.85
N LEU A 14 -23.73 11.49 -8.31
CA LEU A 14 -25.14 11.76 -8.65
C LEU A 14 -25.88 12.33 -7.45
N ALA A 15 -26.72 13.33 -7.69
CA ALA A 15 -27.72 13.79 -6.73
C ALA A 15 -28.83 12.72 -6.58
N PRO A 16 -29.63 12.74 -5.49
CA PRO A 16 -30.67 11.74 -5.27
C PRO A 16 -31.70 11.60 -6.39
N ASP A 17 -32.12 12.71 -6.97
CA ASP A 17 -33.05 12.74 -8.11
C ASP A 17 -32.42 12.18 -9.39
N GLU A 18 -31.15 12.46 -9.63
CA GLU A 18 -30.39 11.88 -10.76
C GLU A 18 -30.22 10.37 -10.60
N LEU A 19 -29.97 9.89 -9.36
CA LEU A 19 -29.89 8.47 -9.05
C LEU A 19 -31.23 7.76 -9.28
N GLU A 20 -32.33 8.36 -8.83
CA GLU A 20 -33.67 7.82 -9.07
C GLU A 20 -33.97 7.72 -10.56
N ALA A 21 -33.67 8.78 -11.33
CA ALA A 21 -33.82 8.80 -12.77
C ALA A 21 -32.93 7.75 -13.47
N LEU A 22 -31.69 7.56 -13.02
CA LEU A 22 -30.80 6.51 -13.52
C LEU A 22 -31.36 5.12 -13.22
N CYS A 23 -31.79 4.87 -11.99
CA CYS A 23 -32.38 3.62 -11.57
C CYS A 23 -33.66 3.27 -12.34
N ALA A 24 -34.41 4.23 -12.85
CA ALA A 24 -35.60 4.01 -13.66
C ALA A 24 -35.27 3.56 -15.10
N ARG A 25 -34.03 3.76 -15.58
CA ARG A 25 -33.65 3.40 -16.96
C ARG A 25 -33.51 1.89 -17.14
N ASP A 26 -34.01 1.37 -18.26
CA ASP A 26 -33.78 -0.02 -18.68
C ASP A 26 -32.48 -0.13 -19.52
N THR A 27 -31.37 0.26 -18.90
CA THR A 27 -30.01 0.16 -19.44
C THR A 27 -29.14 -0.67 -18.49
N LEU A 28 -28.00 -1.17 -18.95
CA LEU A 28 -27.07 -1.90 -18.08
C LEU A 28 -26.59 -1.00 -16.92
N GLU A 29 -26.26 0.26 -17.19
CA GLU A 29 -25.89 1.25 -16.17
C GLU A 29 -27.00 1.42 -15.11
N GLY A 30 -28.27 1.56 -15.53
CA GLY A 30 -29.41 1.68 -14.62
C GLY A 30 -29.62 0.42 -13.79
N ARG A 31 -29.49 -0.77 -14.39
CA ARG A 31 -29.54 -2.05 -13.65
C ARG A 31 -28.42 -2.16 -12.62
N CYS A 32 -27.19 -1.76 -12.97
CA CYS A 32 -26.06 -1.75 -12.04
C CYS A 32 -26.33 -0.82 -10.86
N ALA A 33 -26.84 0.39 -11.10
CA ALA A 33 -27.19 1.35 -10.04
C ALA A 33 -28.23 0.77 -9.08
N ARG A 34 -29.34 0.22 -9.61
CA ARG A 34 -30.37 -0.44 -8.78
C ARG A 34 -29.80 -1.56 -7.95
N THR A 35 -29.03 -2.47 -8.56
CA THR A 35 -28.46 -3.63 -7.90
C THR A 35 -27.54 -3.21 -6.76
N LEU A 36 -26.68 -2.21 -6.96
CA LEU A 36 -25.79 -1.73 -5.89
C LEU A 36 -26.54 -1.06 -4.74
N CYS A 37 -27.59 -0.29 -5.05
CA CYS A 37 -28.49 0.26 -4.01
C CYS A 37 -29.18 -0.86 -3.20
N GLU A 38 -29.70 -1.89 -3.89
CA GLU A 38 -30.36 -3.04 -3.25
C GLU A 38 -29.39 -3.86 -2.41
N LEU A 39 -28.18 -4.13 -2.91
CA LEU A 39 -27.14 -4.85 -2.16
C LEU A 39 -26.70 -4.07 -0.92
N GLY A 40 -26.47 -2.78 -1.05
CA GLY A 40 -26.12 -1.91 0.07
C GLY A 40 -27.20 -1.89 1.15
N ALA A 41 -28.48 -1.78 0.76
CA ALA A 41 -29.60 -1.80 1.69
C ALA A 41 -29.79 -3.19 2.34
N ARG A 42 -29.81 -4.26 1.53
CA ARG A 42 -30.07 -5.63 1.98
C ARG A 42 -28.98 -6.16 2.92
N HIS A 43 -27.73 -5.87 2.62
CA HIS A 43 -26.57 -6.43 3.33
C HIS A 43 -25.85 -5.42 4.22
N ARG A 44 -26.47 -4.30 4.53
CA ARG A 44 -25.89 -3.19 5.30
C ARG A 44 -25.12 -3.64 6.54
N THR A 45 -25.76 -4.41 7.41
CA THR A 45 -25.17 -4.87 8.67
C THR A 45 -23.94 -5.75 8.43
N GLU A 46 -23.99 -6.63 7.43
CA GLU A 46 -22.91 -7.55 7.13
C GLU A 46 -21.74 -6.81 6.46
N ILE A 47 -22.00 -5.88 5.56
CA ILE A 47 -20.99 -5.02 4.94
C ILE A 47 -20.30 -4.19 6.02
N ASP A 48 -21.06 -3.51 6.88
CA ASP A 48 -20.50 -2.68 7.94
C ASP A 48 -19.66 -3.46 8.95
N ARG A 49 -20.03 -4.70 9.21
CA ARG A 49 -19.32 -5.62 10.10
C ARG A 49 -18.02 -6.16 9.49
N ARG A 50 -18.03 -6.51 8.20
CA ARG A 50 -16.92 -7.25 7.56
C ARG A 50 -15.93 -6.38 6.82
N PHE A 51 -16.34 -5.24 6.28
CA PHE A 51 -15.41 -4.38 5.56
C PHE A 51 -14.39 -3.77 6.52
N PRO A 52 -13.08 -3.97 6.28
CA PRO A 52 -12.04 -3.48 7.18
C PRO A 52 -12.01 -1.94 7.20
N LYS A 53 -11.91 -1.37 8.39
CA LYS A 53 -11.81 0.07 8.63
C LYS A 53 -10.33 0.51 8.61
N ILE A 54 -9.66 0.28 7.50
CA ILE A 54 -8.24 0.60 7.29
C ILE A 54 -8.06 1.53 6.11
N LEU A 55 -6.97 2.29 6.11
CA LEU A 55 -6.69 3.29 5.08
C LEU A 55 -6.51 2.66 3.69
N ARG A 56 -5.69 1.62 3.61
CA ARG A 56 -5.39 0.91 2.36
C ARG A 56 -6.15 -0.39 2.32
N ARG A 57 -7.07 -0.49 1.38
CA ARG A 57 -7.77 -1.74 1.11
C ARG A 57 -8.13 -1.77 -0.37
N VAL A 58 -7.71 -2.80 -1.05
CA VAL A 58 -7.79 -2.93 -2.50
C VAL A 58 -8.36 -4.29 -2.94
N GLY A 59 -8.74 -5.15 -2.01
CA GLY A 59 -9.30 -6.47 -2.30
C GLY A 59 -10.79 -6.42 -2.57
N GLY A 60 -11.23 -6.71 -3.80
CA GLY A 60 -12.63 -6.87 -4.17
C GLY A 60 -13.40 -5.56 -4.39
N TYR A 61 -14.72 -5.67 -4.51
CA TYR A 61 -15.59 -4.54 -4.81
C TYR A 61 -15.92 -3.73 -3.56
N ASN A 62 -15.96 -2.40 -3.68
CA ASN A 62 -16.17 -1.45 -2.60
C ASN A 62 -17.66 -1.29 -2.26
N LEU A 63 -18.35 -2.34 -1.83
CA LEU A 63 -19.78 -2.32 -1.50
C LEU A 63 -20.12 -1.38 -0.34
N ASP A 64 -19.19 -1.12 0.55
CA ASP A 64 -19.36 -0.18 1.66
C ASP A 64 -19.57 1.28 1.20
N ARG A 65 -19.19 1.61 -0.03
CA ARG A 65 -19.46 2.93 -0.64
C ARG A 65 -20.91 3.12 -1.04
N PHE A 66 -21.73 2.07 -0.97
CA PHE A 66 -23.14 2.06 -1.36
C PHE A 66 -24.10 1.86 -0.18
N LEU A 67 -23.62 1.95 1.06
CA LEU A 67 -24.44 1.77 2.28
C LEU A 67 -25.40 2.92 2.55
N ALA A 68 -25.05 4.14 2.16
CA ALA A 68 -25.88 5.33 2.38
C ALA A 68 -25.83 6.22 1.13
N PRO A 69 -26.73 6.03 0.17
CA PRO A 69 -26.76 6.83 -1.04
C PRO A 69 -27.15 8.31 -0.81
N SER A 70 -27.38 8.70 0.44
CA SER A 70 -27.91 10.02 0.79
C SER A 70 -26.96 11.20 0.58
N THR A 71 -25.67 11.01 0.37
CA THR A 71 -24.71 12.12 0.25
C THR A 71 -24.03 12.23 -1.11
N SER A 72 -23.66 11.14 -1.77
CA SER A 72 -23.29 11.13 -3.19
C SER A 72 -23.13 9.70 -3.69
N PHE A 73 -24.05 9.20 -4.45
CA PHE A 73 -23.91 7.92 -5.14
C PHE A 73 -22.98 8.09 -6.35
N ASN A 74 -21.99 7.19 -6.49
CA ASN A 74 -21.09 7.21 -7.65
C ASN A 74 -20.69 5.81 -8.04
N LEU A 75 -21.11 5.35 -9.22
CA LEU A 75 -20.76 4.04 -9.76
C LEU A 75 -19.25 3.87 -9.98
N ALA A 76 -18.47 4.95 -10.08
CA ALA A 76 -17.01 4.84 -10.17
C ALA A 76 -16.41 4.07 -8.98
N HIS A 77 -17.03 4.11 -7.80
CA HIS A 77 -16.58 3.34 -6.63
C HIS A 77 -16.70 1.82 -6.82
N ALA A 78 -17.60 1.33 -7.68
CA ALA A 78 -17.67 -0.09 -8.02
C ALA A 78 -16.56 -0.49 -8.99
N VAL A 79 -16.18 0.41 -9.91
CA VAL A 79 -15.15 0.16 -10.92
C VAL A 79 -13.75 0.22 -10.32
N VAL A 80 -13.52 1.12 -9.36
CA VAL A 80 -12.24 1.19 -8.62
C VAL A 80 -12.03 -0.10 -7.82
N GLY A 81 -10.92 -0.80 -8.07
CA GLY A 81 -10.61 -2.10 -7.47
C GLY A 81 -11.28 -3.30 -8.16
N SER A 82 -11.96 -3.11 -9.27
CA SER A 82 -12.61 -4.19 -10.03
C SER A 82 -11.67 -5.01 -10.94
N GLU A 83 -10.42 -4.56 -11.09
CA GLU A 83 -9.38 -5.23 -11.90
C GLU A 83 -9.83 -5.61 -13.32
N GLY A 84 -10.60 -4.72 -13.97
CA GLY A 84 -11.10 -4.92 -15.33
C GLY A 84 -12.28 -5.87 -15.45
N THR A 85 -12.85 -6.38 -14.36
CA THR A 85 -13.96 -7.36 -14.40
C THR A 85 -15.33 -6.74 -14.71
N LEU A 86 -15.49 -5.41 -14.52
CA LEU A 86 -16.77 -4.71 -14.67
C LEU A 86 -16.88 -3.86 -15.94
N GLY A 87 -15.77 -3.55 -16.59
CA GLY A 87 -15.76 -2.74 -17.79
C GLY A 87 -14.37 -2.24 -18.16
N VAL A 88 -14.27 -1.53 -19.27
CA VAL A 88 -13.01 -0.94 -19.76
C VAL A 88 -13.01 0.56 -19.49
N VAL A 89 -12.09 1.02 -18.66
CA VAL A 89 -11.89 2.46 -18.39
C VAL A 89 -11.18 3.08 -19.58
N VAL A 90 -11.82 4.02 -20.26
CA VAL A 90 -11.26 4.73 -21.43
C VAL A 90 -10.80 6.15 -21.08
N GLU A 91 -11.36 6.74 -20.04
CA GLU A 91 -10.99 8.05 -19.53
C GLU A 91 -11.25 8.09 -18.03
N ALA A 92 -10.36 8.76 -17.28
CA ALA A 92 -10.52 8.95 -15.84
C ALA A 92 -10.14 10.39 -15.43
N ARG A 93 -10.97 10.98 -14.56
CA ARG A 93 -10.63 12.19 -13.82
C ARG A 93 -10.24 11.81 -12.41
N VAL A 94 -9.02 12.17 -12.02
CA VAL A 94 -8.46 11.87 -10.70
C VAL A 94 -8.23 13.15 -9.92
N ASN A 95 -8.34 13.05 -8.58
CA ASN A 95 -7.92 14.14 -7.70
C ASN A 95 -6.39 14.19 -7.67
N LEU A 96 -5.86 15.41 -7.68
CA LEU A 96 -4.43 15.65 -7.52
C LEU A 96 -4.17 16.19 -6.12
N VAL A 97 -3.01 15.83 -5.57
CA VAL A 97 -2.47 16.42 -4.35
C VAL A 97 -1.29 17.30 -4.70
N PRO A 98 -1.03 18.40 -3.95
CA PRO A 98 0.18 19.20 -4.13
C PRO A 98 1.44 18.35 -3.98
N LEU A 99 2.46 18.62 -4.79
CA LEU A 99 3.77 18.06 -4.54
C LEU A 99 4.36 18.64 -3.25
N PRO A 100 4.95 17.83 -2.39
CA PRO A 100 5.58 18.34 -1.17
C PRO A 100 6.77 19.26 -1.52
N ASN A 101 6.90 20.36 -0.77
CA ASN A 101 8.00 21.29 -0.95
C ASN A 101 9.34 20.71 -0.49
N ALA A 102 9.31 19.90 0.55
CA ALA A 102 10.48 19.24 1.12
C ALA A 102 10.18 17.78 1.48
N LYS A 103 11.20 16.93 1.41
CA LYS A 103 11.13 15.51 1.75
C LYS A 103 12.38 15.09 2.51
N ALA A 104 12.23 14.14 3.41
CA ALA A 104 13.33 13.42 4.01
C ALA A 104 12.94 11.96 4.24
N ILE A 105 13.92 11.07 4.28
CA ILE A 105 13.72 9.65 4.58
C ILE A 105 14.57 9.28 5.78
N LEU A 106 13.94 8.66 6.77
CA LEU A 106 14.61 7.92 7.83
C LEU A 106 14.71 6.46 7.40
N VAL A 107 15.92 5.97 7.34
CA VAL A 107 16.21 4.55 7.06
C VAL A 107 16.46 3.87 8.39
N LEU A 108 15.71 2.82 8.67
CA LEU A 108 15.76 2.04 9.90
C LEU A 108 16.16 0.61 9.58
N GLU A 109 17.32 0.16 10.08
CA GLU A 109 17.87 -1.17 9.85
C GLU A 109 17.62 -2.05 11.08
N PHE A 110 16.76 -3.05 10.93
CA PHE A 110 16.42 -4.03 11.98
C PHE A 110 17.12 -5.36 11.76
N GLU A 111 17.46 -6.06 12.83
CA GLU A 111 18.01 -7.42 12.75
C GLU A 111 16.95 -8.45 12.34
N GLU A 112 15.69 -8.22 12.74
CA GLU A 112 14.56 -9.10 12.45
C GLU A 112 13.42 -8.36 11.76
N LEU A 113 12.80 -8.99 10.74
CA LEU A 113 11.65 -8.43 10.02
C LEU A 113 10.46 -8.14 10.96
N LEU A 114 10.17 -9.06 11.88
CA LEU A 114 9.02 -8.93 12.76
C LEU A 114 9.16 -7.77 13.75
N ASP A 115 10.39 -7.41 14.13
CA ASP A 115 10.65 -6.24 15.00
C ASP A 115 10.46 -4.94 14.23
N ALA A 116 10.86 -4.91 12.95
CA ALA A 116 10.56 -3.78 12.06
C ALA A 116 9.05 -3.53 11.95
N LEU A 117 8.28 -4.59 11.74
CA LEU A 117 6.83 -4.50 11.64
C LEU A 117 6.16 -4.15 12.97
N ALA A 118 6.73 -4.58 14.10
CA ALA A 118 6.25 -4.22 15.43
C ALA A 118 6.47 -2.73 15.75
N ALA A 119 7.49 -2.11 15.20
CA ALA A 119 7.77 -0.68 15.38
C ALA A 119 6.85 0.22 14.55
N THR A 120 6.20 -0.31 13.51
CA THR A 120 5.37 0.48 12.58
C THR A 120 4.28 1.32 13.25
N PRO A 121 3.49 0.80 14.23
CA PRO A 121 2.45 1.60 14.89
C PRO A 121 3.01 2.84 15.61
N ALA A 122 4.16 2.71 16.27
CA ALA A 122 4.83 3.85 16.93
C ALA A 122 5.28 4.90 15.90
N ILE A 123 5.85 4.46 14.77
CA ILE A 123 6.29 5.36 13.70
C ILE A 123 5.09 6.11 13.09
N LEU A 124 3.94 5.46 12.96
CA LEU A 124 2.72 6.07 12.44
C LEU A 124 2.19 7.22 13.30
N GLU A 125 2.48 7.24 14.61
CA GLU A 125 2.12 8.36 15.50
C GLU A 125 2.77 9.68 15.06
N HIS A 126 3.89 9.62 14.32
CA HIS A 126 4.61 10.79 13.76
C HIS A 126 4.10 11.24 12.38
N HIS A 127 2.99 10.66 11.89
CA HIS A 127 2.35 11.01 10.62
C HIS A 127 3.30 11.00 9.40
N PRO A 128 4.01 9.91 9.14
CA PRO A 128 4.84 9.78 7.95
C PRO A 128 3.99 9.78 6.68
N SER A 129 4.60 10.20 5.57
CA SER A 129 3.98 10.16 4.24
C SER A 129 3.99 8.76 3.64
N ALA A 130 5.00 7.95 4.00
CA ALA A 130 5.10 6.55 3.64
C ALA A 130 5.99 5.78 4.62
N ILE A 131 5.67 4.50 4.82
CA ILE A 131 6.56 3.53 5.46
C ILE A 131 6.65 2.31 4.53
N GLU A 132 7.87 2.02 4.06
CA GLU A 132 8.13 0.90 3.16
C GLU A 132 9.05 -0.11 3.83
N VAL A 133 8.75 -1.39 3.69
CA VAL A 133 9.58 -2.49 4.22
C VAL A 133 10.20 -3.29 3.09
N MET A 134 11.46 -3.70 3.29
CA MET A 134 12.18 -4.70 2.49
C MET A 134 12.88 -5.65 3.44
N ASP A 135 12.68 -6.95 3.28
CA ASP A 135 13.34 -7.94 4.10
C ASP A 135 14.74 -8.33 3.59
N ARG A 136 15.44 -9.14 4.38
CA ARG A 136 16.77 -9.65 4.05
C ARG A 136 16.78 -10.41 2.73
N PHE A 137 15.74 -11.20 2.44
CA PHE A 137 15.67 -11.98 1.21
C PHE A 137 15.77 -11.08 -0.02
N ILE A 138 14.99 -10.01 -0.07
CA ILE A 138 15.03 -9.03 -1.15
C ILE A 138 16.39 -8.31 -1.20
N LEU A 139 16.91 -7.89 -0.05
CA LEU A 139 18.18 -7.17 0.03
C LEU A 139 19.38 -8.02 -0.39
N ASP A 140 19.37 -9.33 -0.09
CA ASP A 140 20.44 -10.24 -0.48
C ASP A 140 20.42 -10.56 -1.98
N HIS A 141 19.23 -10.66 -2.60
CA HIS A 141 19.13 -10.83 -4.05
C HIS A 141 19.68 -9.63 -4.84
N ALA A 142 19.72 -8.43 -4.25
CA ALA A 142 20.40 -7.30 -4.85
C ALA A 142 21.90 -7.52 -5.06
N ARG A 143 22.52 -8.44 -4.30
CA ARG A 143 23.96 -8.79 -4.45
C ARG A 143 24.27 -9.51 -5.76
N GLU A 144 23.29 -10.15 -6.35
CA GLU A 144 23.47 -10.90 -7.60
C GLU A 144 23.60 -10.01 -8.83
N SER A 145 23.18 -8.75 -8.74
CA SER A 145 23.29 -7.75 -9.79
C SER A 145 24.31 -6.67 -9.39
N PRO A 146 25.44 -6.52 -10.10
CA PRO A 146 26.47 -5.54 -9.73
C PRO A 146 25.92 -4.11 -9.53
N PRO A 147 25.05 -3.55 -10.43
CA PRO A 147 24.51 -2.21 -10.22
C PRO A 147 23.59 -2.11 -8.99
N LEU A 148 22.80 -3.16 -8.71
CA LEU A 148 21.91 -3.16 -7.54
C LEU A 148 22.68 -3.42 -6.24
N ASN A 149 23.79 -4.16 -6.28
CA ASN A 149 24.65 -4.33 -5.14
C ASN A 149 25.40 -3.04 -4.77
N GLU A 150 25.84 -2.28 -5.75
CA GLU A 150 26.40 -0.94 -5.51
C GLU A 150 25.34 -0.01 -4.88
N LEU A 151 24.15 -0.01 -5.44
CA LEU A 151 23.02 0.75 -4.90
C LEU A 151 22.69 0.33 -3.45
N ARG A 152 22.58 -0.96 -3.17
CA ARG A 152 22.36 -1.52 -1.83
C ARG A 152 23.43 -1.03 -0.84
N ARG A 153 24.73 -1.12 -1.24
CA ARG A 153 25.85 -0.65 -0.41
C ARG A 153 25.81 0.86 -0.15
N SER A 154 25.23 1.63 -1.06
CA SER A 154 25.11 3.09 -0.87
C SER A 154 23.94 3.46 0.07
N VAL A 155 23.07 2.53 0.38
CA VAL A 155 21.91 2.73 1.28
C VAL A 155 22.16 2.13 2.67
N LEU A 156 22.75 0.93 2.73
CA LEU A 156 22.95 0.18 3.98
C LEU A 156 24.25 0.56 4.70
N GLN A 157 24.21 0.56 6.03
CA GLN A 157 25.38 0.80 6.90
C GLN A 157 26.05 -0.52 7.31
N GLY A 158 26.70 -1.20 6.38
CA GLY A 158 27.46 -2.43 6.71
C GLY A 158 26.81 -3.72 6.24
N GLU A 159 26.63 -4.70 7.13
CA GLU A 159 26.01 -5.98 6.83
C GLU A 159 24.53 -5.84 6.47
N THR A 160 23.99 -6.80 5.71
CA THR A 160 22.57 -6.78 5.35
C THR A 160 21.72 -7.01 6.59
N PRO A 161 20.83 -6.07 6.95
CA PRO A 161 19.92 -6.25 8.06
C PRO A 161 18.86 -7.34 7.78
N GLY A 162 18.12 -7.74 8.80
CA GLY A 162 16.96 -8.61 8.66
C GLY A 162 15.81 -7.93 7.94
N ALA A 163 15.67 -6.62 8.16
CA ALA A 163 14.74 -5.78 7.42
C ALA A 163 15.19 -4.32 7.40
N LEU A 164 14.75 -3.64 6.35
CA LEU A 164 14.90 -2.19 6.15
C LEU A 164 13.51 -1.56 6.15
N LEU A 165 13.28 -0.58 7.04
CA LEU A 165 12.15 0.32 6.92
C LEU A 165 12.62 1.66 6.35
N CYS A 166 11.92 2.16 5.34
CA CYS A 166 12.11 3.49 4.79
C CYS A 166 10.90 4.35 5.18
N VAL A 167 11.11 5.32 6.06
CA VAL A 167 10.08 6.21 6.58
C VAL A 167 10.23 7.57 5.90
N GLU A 168 9.31 7.92 4.99
CA GLU A 168 9.33 9.21 4.29
C GLU A 168 8.48 10.23 5.03
N LEU A 169 9.03 11.42 5.22
CA LEU A 169 8.32 12.59 5.73
C LEU A 169 8.23 13.66 4.64
N TYR A 170 7.06 14.29 4.54
CA TYR A 170 6.86 15.51 3.77
C TYR A 170 6.85 16.71 4.71
N GLY A 171 7.37 17.84 4.23
CA GLY A 171 7.37 19.10 4.97
C GLY A 171 7.07 20.29 4.07
N ASP A 172 6.66 21.37 4.69
CA ASP A 172 6.50 22.67 4.03
C ASP A 172 7.87 23.31 3.76
N THR A 173 8.83 23.07 4.65
CA THR A 173 10.22 23.52 4.53
C THR A 173 11.20 22.37 4.80
N ALA A 174 12.43 22.51 4.29
CA ALA A 174 13.48 21.52 4.55
C ALA A 174 13.99 21.57 5.99
N ASP A 175 13.91 22.73 6.64
CA ASP A 175 14.49 22.98 7.94
C ASP A 175 13.73 22.27 9.09
N GLU A 176 12.45 21.94 8.90
CA GLU A 176 11.65 21.23 9.90
C GLU A 176 11.88 19.71 9.91
N LEU A 177 12.39 19.16 8.81
CA LEU A 177 12.47 17.71 8.63
C LEU A 177 13.51 17.04 9.54
N PRO A 178 14.71 17.62 9.80
CA PRO A 178 15.67 17.04 10.73
C PRO A 178 15.10 16.79 12.13
N ASP A 179 14.38 17.77 12.68
CA ASP A 179 13.78 17.67 14.01
C ASP A 179 12.67 16.60 14.05
N ARG A 180 11.88 16.49 12.98
CA ARG A 180 10.85 15.45 12.86
C ARG A 180 11.44 14.05 12.73
N LEU A 181 12.55 13.88 12.01
CA LEU A 181 13.26 12.60 11.94
C LEU A 181 13.83 12.24 13.33
N GLU A 182 14.42 13.22 14.03
CA GLU A 182 14.95 13.04 15.36
C GLU A 182 13.87 12.65 16.37
N ALA A 183 12.69 13.22 16.29
CA ALA A 183 11.56 12.86 17.14
C ALA A 183 11.18 11.37 16.99
N ILE A 184 11.21 10.82 15.77
CA ILE A 184 10.98 9.38 15.55
C ILE A 184 12.09 8.55 16.20
N GLU A 185 13.36 8.92 16.01
CA GLU A 185 14.48 8.20 16.60
C GLU A 185 14.43 8.20 18.13
N GLN A 186 14.12 9.36 18.75
CA GLN A 186 13.98 9.51 20.20
C GLN A 186 12.81 8.68 20.74
N ASP A 187 11.67 8.66 20.07
CA ASP A 187 10.51 7.86 20.48
C ASP A 187 10.82 6.36 20.41
N LEU A 188 11.44 5.89 19.32
CA LEU A 188 11.87 4.49 19.21
C LEU A 188 12.87 4.11 20.31
N ALA A 189 13.83 4.98 20.62
CA ALA A 189 14.78 4.78 21.71
C ALA A 189 14.08 4.73 23.08
N ALA A 190 13.12 5.62 23.34
CA ALA A 190 12.33 5.64 24.58
C ALA A 190 11.48 4.37 24.76
N ARG A 191 11.04 3.78 23.66
CA ARG A 191 10.33 2.48 23.61
C ARG A 191 11.28 1.27 23.63
N HIS A 192 12.58 1.48 23.81
CA HIS A 192 13.62 0.44 23.80
C HIS A 192 13.69 -0.38 22.48
N VAL A 193 13.35 0.23 21.36
CA VAL A 193 13.49 -0.40 20.04
C VAL A 193 14.95 -0.35 19.61
N THR A 194 15.57 -1.50 19.41
CA THR A 194 16.97 -1.60 18.94
C THR A 194 17.00 -1.53 17.44
N VAL A 195 17.55 -0.44 16.88
CA VAL A 195 17.59 -0.17 15.45
C VAL A 195 18.78 0.72 15.10
N ARG A 196 19.40 0.48 13.93
CA ARG A 196 20.36 1.41 13.35
C ARG A 196 19.63 2.40 12.47
N THR A 197 19.96 3.68 12.58
CA THR A 197 19.28 4.74 11.83
C THR A 197 20.22 5.49 10.91
N SER A 198 19.70 5.94 9.78
CA SER A 198 20.36 6.93 8.92
C SER A 198 19.34 7.84 8.26
N ARG A 199 19.75 9.11 8.08
CA ARG A 199 18.87 10.16 7.56
C ARG A 199 19.27 10.51 6.13
N ALA A 200 18.32 10.44 5.18
CA ALA A 200 18.51 10.87 3.80
C ALA A 200 17.74 12.18 3.55
N ILE A 201 18.40 13.30 3.77
CA ILE A 201 17.85 14.64 3.52
C ILE A 201 18.16 15.08 2.09
N ASP A 202 19.32 14.70 1.57
CA ASP A 202 19.73 14.99 0.20
C ASP A 202 18.86 14.24 -0.83
N PRO A 203 18.34 14.93 -1.87
CA PRO A 203 17.50 14.30 -2.90
C PRO A 203 18.17 13.12 -3.62
N SER A 204 19.49 13.13 -3.80
CA SER A 204 20.18 12.01 -4.44
C SER A 204 20.23 10.77 -3.56
N ALA A 205 20.35 10.94 -2.25
CA ALA A 205 20.26 9.85 -1.28
C ALA A 205 18.84 9.25 -1.25
N GLN A 206 17.80 10.09 -1.23
CA GLN A 206 16.41 9.66 -1.31
C GLN A 206 16.13 8.87 -2.60
N ALA A 207 16.62 9.37 -3.74
CA ALA A 207 16.46 8.70 -5.03
C ALA A 207 17.10 7.30 -5.05
N ARG A 208 18.26 7.10 -4.38
CA ARG A 208 18.90 5.78 -4.26
C ARG A 208 18.05 4.81 -3.45
N ILE A 209 17.46 5.26 -2.34
CA ILE A 209 16.58 4.44 -1.49
C ILE A 209 15.35 3.98 -2.29
N TRP A 210 14.67 4.93 -2.93
CA TRP A 210 13.50 4.62 -3.75
C TRP A 210 13.82 3.72 -4.93
N ARG A 211 14.97 3.90 -5.58
CA ARG A 211 15.42 3.03 -6.66
C ARG A 211 15.65 1.60 -6.17
N LEU A 212 16.23 1.41 -4.98
CA LEU A 212 16.39 0.09 -4.38
C LEU A 212 15.01 -0.55 -4.11
N ARG A 213 14.08 0.20 -3.51
CA ARG A 213 12.72 -0.28 -3.22
C ARG A 213 11.97 -0.66 -4.51
N GLN A 214 12.03 0.17 -5.55
CA GLN A 214 11.40 -0.09 -6.84
C GLN A 214 11.96 -1.34 -7.55
N SER A 215 13.21 -1.68 -7.29
CA SER A 215 13.84 -2.87 -7.87
C SER A 215 13.39 -4.18 -7.22
N SER A 216 12.67 -4.15 -6.09
CA SER A 216 12.33 -5.34 -5.29
C SER A 216 11.54 -6.39 -6.08
N LEU A 217 10.55 -5.97 -6.87
CA LEU A 217 9.78 -6.89 -7.74
C LEU A 217 10.70 -7.57 -8.77
N GLY A 218 11.51 -6.78 -9.47
CA GLY A 218 12.45 -7.32 -10.46
C GLY A 218 13.47 -8.28 -9.85
N LEU A 219 13.92 -8.01 -8.63
CA LEU A 219 14.84 -8.89 -7.89
C LEU A 219 14.19 -10.23 -7.55
N SER A 220 12.97 -10.23 -7.06
CA SER A 220 12.25 -11.47 -6.73
C SER A 220 12.00 -12.34 -7.98
N MET A 221 11.78 -11.73 -9.13
CA MET A 221 11.55 -12.43 -10.40
C MET A 221 12.85 -12.86 -11.12
N ALA A 222 13.99 -12.26 -10.80
CA ALA A 222 15.27 -12.52 -11.44
C ALA A 222 16.03 -13.71 -10.83
N MET A 223 15.43 -14.50 -9.94
CA MET A 223 16.05 -15.68 -9.31
C MET A 223 16.60 -16.65 -10.35
N LYS A 224 17.85 -17.09 -10.14
CA LYS A 224 18.49 -18.10 -10.96
C LYS A 224 17.92 -19.49 -10.65
N GLY A 225 17.90 -20.37 -11.66
CA GLY A 225 17.39 -21.74 -11.55
C GLY A 225 15.97 -21.88 -12.08
N ASP A 226 15.42 -23.08 -11.94
CA ASP A 226 14.09 -23.45 -12.49
C ASP A 226 12.95 -22.92 -11.59
N ALA A 227 13.18 -22.86 -10.28
CA ALA A 227 12.22 -22.26 -9.36
C ALA A 227 12.16 -20.74 -9.53
N LYS A 228 10.96 -20.22 -9.74
CA LYS A 228 10.71 -18.79 -9.90
C LYS A 228 9.79 -18.29 -8.80
N SER A 229 10.01 -17.06 -8.39
CA SER A 229 9.10 -16.37 -7.49
C SER A 229 7.75 -16.17 -8.18
N ILE A 230 6.67 -16.44 -7.46
CA ILE A 230 5.29 -16.17 -7.88
C ILE A 230 4.69 -15.18 -6.92
N SER A 231 4.36 -13.98 -7.42
CA SER A 231 3.68 -12.95 -6.67
C SER A 231 2.17 -13.23 -6.68
N PHE A 232 1.70 -14.14 -5.81
CA PHE A 232 0.27 -14.47 -5.70
C PHE A 232 -0.36 -14.01 -4.38
N VAL A 233 0.46 -13.67 -3.38
CA VAL A 233 -0.01 -13.02 -2.15
C VAL A 233 0.26 -11.53 -2.29
N GLU A 234 -0.67 -10.86 -2.95
CA GLU A 234 -0.63 -9.43 -3.24
C GLU A 234 -1.88 -8.76 -2.67
N ASP A 235 -1.87 -7.43 -2.57
CA ASP A 235 -3.01 -6.60 -2.20
C ASP A 235 -3.73 -7.02 -0.91
N THR A 236 -3.03 -7.75 -0.05
CA THR A 236 -3.52 -8.06 1.29
C THR A 236 -3.30 -6.86 2.20
N ALA A 237 -4.30 -6.52 3.01
CA ALA A 237 -4.21 -5.39 3.91
C ALA A 237 -4.77 -5.73 5.28
N VAL A 238 -4.04 -5.34 6.32
CA VAL A 238 -4.44 -5.48 7.72
C VAL A 238 -4.21 -4.16 8.44
N ALA A 239 -4.87 -3.98 9.59
CA ALA A 239 -4.56 -2.84 10.45
C ALA A 239 -3.08 -2.87 10.87
N PRO A 240 -2.39 -1.73 10.95
CA PRO A 240 -0.96 -1.67 11.28
C PRO A 240 -0.59 -2.43 12.55
N GLU A 241 -1.46 -2.41 13.57
CA GLU A 241 -1.28 -3.12 14.84
C GLU A 241 -1.32 -4.65 14.69
N ARG A 242 -1.85 -5.14 13.56
CA ARG A 242 -1.93 -6.56 13.22
C ARG A 242 -0.85 -7.01 12.24
N LEU A 243 -0.10 -6.07 11.67
CA LEU A 243 0.82 -6.34 10.57
C LEU A 243 1.89 -7.36 10.95
N ARG A 244 2.50 -7.21 12.14
CA ARG A 244 3.48 -8.15 12.68
C ARG A 244 2.92 -9.58 12.77
N ASP A 245 1.76 -9.73 13.40
CA ASP A 245 1.17 -11.06 13.62
C ASP A 245 0.68 -11.70 12.32
N TYR A 246 0.17 -10.89 11.41
CA TYR A 246 -0.21 -11.33 10.06
C TYR A 246 0.99 -11.91 9.31
N ILE A 247 2.10 -11.17 9.23
CA ILE A 247 3.31 -11.63 8.55
C ILE A 247 3.95 -12.82 9.27
N ALA A 248 3.96 -12.84 10.60
CA ALA A 248 4.46 -14.00 11.36
C ALA A 248 3.70 -15.29 10.99
N ARG A 249 2.37 -15.24 10.94
CA ARG A 249 1.55 -16.38 10.52
C ARG A 249 1.74 -16.74 9.05
N PHE A 250 1.90 -15.76 8.19
CA PHE A 250 2.18 -15.97 6.77
C PHE A 250 3.50 -16.71 6.58
N LEU A 251 4.58 -16.25 7.21
CA LEU A 251 5.89 -16.89 7.16
C LEU A 251 5.86 -18.33 7.70
N ASP A 252 5.14 -18.57 8.82
CA ASP A 252 4.96 -19.90 9.37
C ASP A 252 4.27 -20.85 8.38
N ILE A 253 3.24 -20.39 7.67
CA ILE A 253 2.56 -21.16 6.63
C ILE A 253 3.52 -21.50 5.50
N VAL A 254 4.27 -20.52 4.98
CA VAL A 254 5.23 -20.71 3.89
C VAL A 254 6.30 -21.73 4.29
N HIS A 255 6.88 -21.60 5.49
CA HIS A 255 7.92 -22.51 6.00
C HIS A 255 7.41 -23.93 6.20
N ARG A 256 6.18 -24.10 6.73
CA ARG A 256 5.57 -25.44 6.88
C ARG A 256 5.35 -26.14 5.55
N HIS A 257 5.22 -25.41 4.46
CA HIS A 257 5.15 -25.96 3.10
C HIS A 257 6.52 -26.10 2.42
N GLY A 258 7.63 -25.93 3.15
CA GLY A 258 8.98 -26.08 2.63
C GLY A 258 9.38 -25.02 1.60
N SER A 259 8.70 -23.88 1.60
CA SER A 259 8.93 -22.78 0.66
C SER A 259 9.64 -21.60 1.33
N GLN A 260 10.17 -20.71 0.50
CA GLN A 260 10.77 -19.44 0.92
C GLN A 260 9.97 -18.28 0.32
N THR A 261 10.04 -17.13 0.97
CA THR A 261 9.39 -15.90 0.49
C THR A 261 10.26 -14.70 0.80
N GLY A 262 10.20 -13.69 -0.06
CA GLY A 262 10.66 -12.33 0.22
C GLY A 262 9.48 -11.45 0.53
N VAL A 263 9.67 -10.53 1.47
CA VAL A 263 8.65 -9.57 1.88
C VAL A 263 9.10 -8.15 1.54
N TYR A 264 8.33 -7.50 0.69
CA TYR A 264 8.41 -6.06 0.47
C TYR A 264 6.99 -5.51 0.38
N ALA A 265 6.72 -4.43 1.11
CA ALA A 265 5.35 -3.96 1.25
C ALA A 265 5.29 -2.50 1.71
N HIS A 266 4.13 -1.90 1.56
CA HIS A 266 3.74 -0.74 2.34
C HIS A 266 3.47 -1.22 3.78
N ALA A 267 4.12 -0.62 4.77
CA ALA A 267 3.92 -0.95 6.17
C ALA A 267 2.96 0.03 6.87
N SER A 268 2.39 0.99 6.12
CA SER A 268 1.48 2.02 6.62
C SER A 268 0.08 1.90 6.05
#